data_13c7ce4f8f489f9dce486e6bea4e2d33
#
_entry.id   13c7ce4f8f489f9dce486e6bea4e2d33
#
_cell.length_a   1.000
_cell.length_b   1.000
_cell.length_c   1.000
_cell.angle_alpha   90.00
_cell.angle_beta   90.00
_cell.angle_gamma   90.00
#
_symmetry.space_group_name_H-M   'P 1'
#
loop_
_entity.id
_entity.type
_entity.pdbx_description
1 polymer ?
#
loop_
_entity_poly.entity_id
_entity_poly.type
_entity_poly.pdbx_seq_one_letter_code
_entity_poly.pdbx_strand_id
1 'polypeptide(L)'
;MVLCIVLFFYLHLRKWFGYKKLLMFAGWAWVVRYVIVMLAASPMMIFVSQLMHFCTFAFYTPASIDFMSEVLSAKDFLKGQAILGSICSVGSVFATFVGGILLDVLGVSVTIGCIIGVAFIGAICFTMAVSNKR
;
A
#
# COMPACT_ATOMS: atom_id res chain seq x y z
N MET A 1 17.60 -3.51 -11.86
CA MET A 1 17.06 -4.44 -12.87
C MET A 1 15.59 -4.79 -12.64
N VAL A 2 15.20 -5.25 -11.45
CA VAL A 2 13.81 -5.61 -11.12
C VAL A 2 12.84 -4.42 -11.25
N LEU A 3 13.25 -3.22 -10.82
CA LEU A 3 12.46 -1.98 -10.95
C LEU A 3 12.11 -1.65 -12.41
N CYS A 4 13.00 -1.91 -13.37
CA CYS A 4 12.74 -1.67 -14.79
C CYS A 4 11.68 -2.63 -15.35
N ILE A 5 11.69 -3.89 -14.94
CA ILE A 5 10.70 -4.90 -15.36
C ILE A 5 9.32 -4.51 -14.82
N VAL A 6 9.27 -4.09 -13.57
CA VAL A 6 8.02 -3.66 -12.93
C VAL A 6 7.47 -2.38 -13.56
N LEU A 7 8.32 -1.39 -13.85
CA LEU A 7 7.93 -0.18 -14.56
C LEU A 7 7.41 -0.47 -15.97
N PHE A 8 8.04 -1.40 -16.68
CA PHE A 8 7.58 -1.82 -18.01
C PHE A 8 6.19 -2.46 -17.93
N PHE A 9 5.98 -3.34 -16.93
CA PHE A 9 4.69 -4.00 -16.71
C PHE A 9 3.62 -2.99 -16.26
N TYR A 10 3.99 -2.02 -15.41
CA TYR A 10 3.13 -0.92 -14.99
C TYR A 10 2.67 -0.06 -16.17
N LEU A 11 3.58 0.35 -17.05
CA LEU A 11 3.26 1.17 -18.22
C LEU A 11 2.28 0.45 -19.17
N HIS A 12 2.41 -0.88 -19.27
CA HIS A 12 1.50 -1.68 -20.09
C HIS A 12 0.10 -1.78 -19.45
N LEU A 13 0.02 -2.05 -18.14
CA LEU A 13 -1.24 -2.10 -17.41
C LEU A 13 -1.94 -0.74 -17.31
N ARG A 14 -1.16 0.35 -17.17
CA ARG A 14 -1.69 1.72 -17.14
C ARG A 14 -2.52 2.06 -18.37
N LYS A 15 -2.11 1.60 -19.55
CA LYS A 15 -2.85 1.82 -20.81
C LYS A 15 -4.22 1.15 -20.80
N TRP A 16 -4.35 0.01 -20.11
CA TRP A 16 -5.57 -0.81 -20.09
C TRP A 16 -6.53 -0.47 -18.96
N PHE A 17 -6.01 -0.24 -17.76
CA PHE A 17 -6.81 -0.10 -16.54
C PHE A 17 -6.87 1.34 -16.00
N GLY A 18 -5.94 2.20 -16.40
CA GLY A 18 -5.78 3.54 -15.84
C GLY A 18 -5.17 3.53 -14.42
N TYR A 19 -4.46 4.58 -14.05
CA TYR A 19 -3.74 4.68 -12.77
C TYR A 19 -4.68 4.62 -11.54
N LYS A 20 -5.91 5.14 -11.63
CA LYS A 20 -6.90 5.12 -10.52
C LYS A 20 -7.29 3.70 -10.12
N LYS A 21 -7.58 2.84 -11.09
CA LYS A 21 -7.95 1.44 -10.82
C LYS A 21 -6.77 0.64 -10.29
N LEU A 22 -5.57 0.87 -10.82
CA LEU A 22 -4.33 0.25 -10.32
C LEU A 22 -4.04 0.64 -8.87
N LEU A 23 -4.27 1.91 -8.54
CA LEU A 23 -4.07 2.43 -7.19
C LEU A 23 -5.07 1.82 -6.20
N MET A 24 -6.34 1.72 -6.60
CA MET A 24 -7.38 1.03 -5.79
C MET A 24 -7.06 -0.46 -5.63
N PHE A 25 -6.65 -1.12 -6.70
CA PHE A 25 -6.24 -2.53 -6.66
C PHE A 25 -5.07 -2.75 -5.69
N ALA A 26 -4.06 -1.88 -5.72
CA ALA A 26 -2.95 -1.94 -4.79
C ALA A 26 -3.40 -1.81 -3.33
N GLY A 27 -4.32 -0.88 -3.03
CA GLY A 27 -4.89 -0.72 -1.67
C GLY A 27 -5.61 -1.97 -1.17
N TRP A 28 -6.44 -2.60 -1.99
CA TRP A 28 -7.14 -3.83 -1.64
C TRP A 28 -6.21 -5.05 -1.54
N ALA A 29 -5.19 -5.12 -2.39
CA ALA A 29 -4.20 -6.18 -2.33
C ALA A 29 -3.42 -6.18 -1.00
N TRP A 30 -3.23 -5.01 -0.38
CA TRP A 30 -2.65 -4.91 0.97
C TRP A 30 -3.53 -5.59 2.02
N VAL A 31 -4.84 -5.38 1.98
CA VAL A 31 -5.78 -6.02 2.91
C VAL A 31 -5.76 -7.55 2.74
N VAL A 32 -5.85 -8.03 1.49
CA VAL A 32 -5.80 -9.46 1.18
C VAL A 32 -4.49 -10.09 1.69
N ARG A 33 -3.38 -9.40 1.52
CA ARG A 33 -2.09 -9.87 2.02
C ARG A 33 -2.10 -10.07 3.54
N TYR A 34 -2.62 -9.13 4.32
CA TYR A 34 -2.66 -9.27 5.77
C TYR A 34 -3.59 -10.41 6.21
N VAL A 35 -4.68 -10.63 5.48
CA VAL A 35 -5.55 -11.80 5.72
C VAL A 35 -4.78 -13.11 5.46
N ILE A 36 -4.00 -13.18 4.38
CA ILE A 36 -3.15 -14.35 4.09
C ILE A 36 -2.12 -14.58 5.20
N VAL A 37 -1.49 -13.51 5.70
CA VAL A 37 -0.54 -13.61 6.83
C VAL A 37 -1.22 -14.11 8.10
N MET A 38 -2.44 -13.65 8.37
CA MET A 38 -3.21 -14.12 9.54
C MET A 38 -3.56 -15.61 9.46
N LEU A 39 -3.85 -16.10 8.26
CA LEU A 39 -4.20 -17.51 7.98
C LEU A 39 -2.96 -18.37 7.74
N ALA A 40 -1.76 -17.81 7.78
CA ALA A 40 -0.53 -18.53 7.45
C ALA A 40 -0.22 -19.60 8.49
N ALA A 41 -0.44 -20.86 8.11
CA ALA A 41 -0.10 -22.03 8.92
C ALA A 41 1.32 -22.56 8.62
N SER A 42 2.00 -22.02 7.61
CA SER A 42 3.33 -22.48 7.21
C SER A 42 4.24 -21.33 6.78
N PRO A 43 5.58 -21.47 6.93
CA PRO A 43 6.55 -20.47 6.46
C PRO A 43 6.42 -20.18 4.97
N MET A 44 5.98 -21.15 4.15
CA MET A 44 5.78 -20.98 2.72
C MET A 44 4.66 -19.98 2.39
N MET A 45 3.58 -19.96 3.18
CA MET A 45 2.51 -18.98 3.01
C MET A 45 2.99 -17.55 3.31
N ILE A 46 3.87 -17.40 4.30
CA ILE A 46 4.50 -16.10 4.61
C ILE A 46 5.38 -15.65 3.43
N PHE A 47 6.16 -16.57 2.85
CA PHE A 47 6.98 -16.27 1.68
C PHE A 47 6.14 -15.80 0.49
N VAL A 48 5.04 -16.49 0.18
CA VAL A 48 4.08 -16.08 -0.88
C VAL A 48 3.50 -14.69 -0.59
N SER A 49 3.17 -14.39 0.66
CA SER A 49 2.68 -13.07 1.04
C SER A 49 3.72 -11.96 0.82
N GLN A 50 5.01 -12.26 0.98
CA GLN A 50 6.10 -11.30 0.71
C GLN A 50 6.28 -11.06 -0.78
N LEU A 51 6.15 -12.09 -1.62
CA LEU A 51 6.15 -11.90 -3.09
C LEU A 51 4.97 -11.01 -3.52
N MET A 52 3.80 -11.22 -2.94
CA MET A 52 2.63 -10.40 -3.20
C MET A 52 2.84 -8.94 -2.75
N HIS A 53 3.52 -8.73 -1.63
CA HIS A 53 3.90 -7.38 -1.17
C HIS A 53 4.80 -6.68 -2.17
N PHE A 54 5.80 -7.38 -2.69
CA PHE A 54 6.70 -6.84 -3.68
C PHE A 54 5.95 -6.36 -4.94
N CYS A 55 5.06 -7.20 -5.46
CA CYS A 55 4.23 -6.82 -6.61
C CYS A 55 3.33 -5.61 -6.30
N THR A 56 2.68 -5.60 -5.14
CA THR A 56 1.78 -4.51 -4.74
C THR A 56 2.51 -3.18 -4.60
N PHE A 57 3.67 -3.17 -3.92
CA PHE A 57 4.49 -1.98 -3.75
C PHE A 57 5.01 -1.44 -5.09
N ALA A 58 5.36 -2.34 -5.99
CA ALA A 58 5.84 -2.04 -7.32
C ALA A 58 4.78 -1.33 -8.20
N PHE A 59 3.50 -1.63 -8.01
CA PHE A 59 2.41 -0.93 -8.69
C PHE A 59 1.98 0.35 -7.96
N TYR A 60 2.01 0.34 -6.63
CA TYR A 60 1.60 1.48 -5.82
C TYR A 60 2.49 2.71 -6.06
N THR A 61 3.81 2.52 -6.08
CA THR A 61 4.76 3.64 -6.17
C THR A 61 4.58 4.47 -7.45
N PRO A 62 4.61 3.90 -8.67
CA PRO A 62 4.41 4.70 -9.88
C PRO A 62 2.98 5.22 -10.01
N ALA A 63 1.97 4.47 -9.55
CA ALA A 63 0.58 4.92 -9.59
C ALA A 63 0.33 6.12 -8.68
N SER A 64 0.98 6.19 -7.52
CA SER A 64 0.91 7.34 -6.62
C SER A 64 1.58 8.57 -7.20
N ILE A 65 2.70 8.40 -7.89
CA ILE A 65 3.40 9.48 -8.61
C ILE A 65 2.52 10.04 -9.73
N ASP A 66 1.91 9.18 -10.53
CA ASP A 66 0.99 9.58 -11.60
C ASP A 66 -0.22 10.34 -11.05
N PHE A 67 -0.81 9.84 -9.97
CA PHE A 67 -1.93 10.50 -9.31
C PHE A 67 -1.54 11.91 -8.83
N MET A 68 -0.38 12.03 -8.19
CA MET A 68 0.10 13.34 -7.71
C MET A 68 0.43 14.30 -8.84
N SER A 69 0.98 13.81 -9.95
CA SER A 69 1.30 14.65 -11.11
C SER A 69 0.05 15.22 -11.80
N GLU A 70 -1.10 14.55 -11.66
CA GLU A 70 -2.36 15.03 -12.21
C GLU A 70 -3.09 16.01 -11.27
N VAL A 71 -2.90 15.84 -9.95
CA VAL A 71 -3.60 16.65 -8.94
C VAL A 71 -2.85 17.92 -8.59
N LEU A 72 -1.52 17.91 -8.68
CA LEU A 72 -0.65 19.01 -8.27
C LEU A 72 -0.01 19.69 -9.47
N SER A 73 0.22 21.01 -9.34
CA SER A 73 0.99 21.74 -10.34
C SER A 73 2.46 21.29 -10.32
N ALA A 74 3.17 21.47 -11.44
CA ALA A 74 4.59 21.08 -11.55
C ALA A 74 5.47 21.72 -10.44
N LYS A 75 5.10 22.93 -9.95
CA LYS A 75 5.82 23.62 -8.87
C LYS A 75 5.61 22.98 -7.50
N ASP A 76 4.42 22.40 -7.27
CA ASP A 76 4.03 21.83 -5.96
C ASP A 76 4.23 20.33 -5.90
N PHE A 77 4.52 19.68 -7.03
CA PHE A 77 4.71 18.24 -7.12
C PHE A 77 5.81 17.72 -6.17
N LEU A 78 6.98 18.36 -6.16
CA LEU A 78 8.09 17.99 -5.26
C LEU A 78 7.73 18.18 -3.79
N LYS A 79 7.01 19.25 -3.45
CA LYS A 79 6.52 19.48 -2.10
C LYS A 79 5.50 18.43 -1.68
N GLY A 80 4.58 18.08 -2.58
CA GLY A 80 3.59 17.04 -2.34
C GLY A 80 4.24 15.67 -2.11
N GLN A 81 5.24 15.30 -2.89
CA GLN A 81 6.03 14.08 -2.70
C GLN A 81 6.75 14.07 -1.35
N ALA A 82 7.38 15.17 -0.97
CA ALA A 82 8.07 15.29 0.32
C ALA A 82 7.09 15.15 1.49
N ILE A 83 5.92 15.79 1.42
CA ILE A 83 4.87 15.69 2.44
C ILE A 83 4.36 14.25 2.54
N LEU A 84 4.05 13.60 1.41
CA LEU A 84 3.60 12.22 1.40
C LEU A 84 4.65 11.28 2.02
N GLY A 85 5.91 11.43 1.62
CA GLY A 85 7.01 10.64 2.18
C GLY A 85 7.17 10.85 3.68
N SER A 86 7.05 12.09 4.16
CA SER A 86 7.12 12.41 5.58
C SER A 86 5.97 11.78 6.37
N ILE A 87 4.74 11.88 5.86
CA ILE A 87 3.57 11.25 6.50
C ILE A 87 3.72 9.73 6.55
N CYS A 88 4.19 9.10 5.47
CA CYS A 88 4.44 7.65 5.44
C CYS A 88 5.53 7.26 6.45
N SER A 89 6.60 8.04 6.58
CA SER A 89 7.70 7.77 7.52
C SER A 89 7.23 7.90 8.97
N VAL A 90 6.53 8.97 9.32
CA VAL A 90 5.94 9.16 10.66
C VAL A 90 4.94 8.06 10.96
N GLY A 91 4.07 7.73 9.99
CA GLY A 91 3.10 6.65 10.14
C GLY A 91 3.76 5.28 10.38
N SER A 92 4.87 4.99 9.69
CA SER A 92 5.60 3.72 9.86
C SER A 92 6.26 3.61 11.24
N VAL A 93 6.86 4.70 11.73
CA VAL A 93 7.44 4.74 13.09
C VAL A 93 6.35 4.51 14.13
N PHE A 94 5.23 5.20 14.00
CA PHE A 94 4.10 5.06 14.93
C PHE A 94 3.50 3.65 14.89
N ALA A 95 3.33 3.10 13.69
CA ALA A 95 2.83 1.73 13.50
C ALA A 95 3.78 0.68 14.09
N THR A 96 5.10 0.87 13.97
CA THR A 96 6.10 -0.04 14.55
C THR A 96 6.07 0.01 16.07
N PHE A 97 6.00 1.22 16.65
CA PHE A 97 5.96 1.39 18.09
C PHE A 97 4.68 0.81 18.69
N VAL A 98 3.52 1.19 18.18
CA VAL A 98 2.22 0.68 18.64
C VAL A 98 2.11 -0.83 18.37
N GLY A 99 2.55 -1.28 17.19
CA GLY A 99 2.54 -2.70 16.83
C GLY A 99 3.42 -3.54 17.76
N GLY A 100 4.58 -3.04 18.18
CA GLY A 100 5.43 -3.71 19.16
C GLY A 100 4.72 -3.88 20.50
N ILE A 101 4.12 -2.81 21.04
CA ILE A 101 3.36 -2.87 22.29
C ILE A 101 2.17 -3.85 22.18
N LEU A 102 1.44 -3.81 21.08
CA LEU A 102 0.32 -4.73 20.88
C LEU A 102 0.78 -6.19 20.81
N LEU A 103 1.92 -6.46 20.18
CA LEU A 103 2.51 -7.79 20.11
C LEU A 103 2.86 -8.33 21.50
N ASP A 104 3.47 -7.50 22.34
CA ASP A 104 3.89 -7.87 23.68
C ASP A 104 2.70 -8.10 24.62
N VAL A 105 1.64 -7.29 24.51
CA VAL A 105 0.49 -7.33 25.44
C VAL A 105 -0.61 -8.28 24.98
N LEU A 106 -0.94 -8.29 23.70
CA LEU A 106 -2.12 -8.99 23.15
C LEU A 106 -1.76 -10.21 22.29
N GLY A 107 -0.48 -10.40 22.00
CA GLY A 107 0.00 -11.49 21.17
C GLY A 107 -0.23 -11.29 19.66
N VAL A 108 0.32 -12.22 18.88
CA VAL A 108 0.43 -12.11 17.41
C VAL A 108 -0.93 -12.06 16.72
N SER A 109 -1.85 -12.94 17.08
CA SER A 109 -3.15 -13.07 16.38
C SER A 109 -4.01 -11.81 16.52
N VAL A 110 -4.09 -11.23 17.71
CA VAL A 110 -4.86 -10.02 17.96
C VAL A 110 -4.23 -8.81 17.27
N THR A 111 -2.91 -8.71 17.31
CA THR A 111 -2.17 -7.63 16.65
C THR A 111 -2.40 -7.63 15.14
N ILE A 112 -2.31 -8.81 14.50
CA ILE A 112 -2.59 -8.92 13.06
C ILE A 112 -4.05 -8.55 12.77
N GLY A 113 -5.00 -8.96 13.60
CA GLY A 113 -6.40 -8.57 13.48
C GLY A 113 -6.62 -7.05 13.52
N CYS A 114 -5.95 -6.35 14.44
CA CYS A 114 -5.97 -4.89 14.51
C CYS A 114 -5.37 -4.24 13.25
N ILE A 115 -4.26 -4.77 12.74
CA ILE A 115 -3.62 -4.28 11.51
C ILE A 115 -4.58 -4.44 10.31
N ILE A 116 -5.27 -5.58 10.19
CA ILE A 116 -6.27 -5.82 9.14
C ILE A 116 -7.39 -4.79 9.24
N GLY A 117 -7.91 -4.53 10.44
CA GLY A 117 -8.97 -3.52 10.66
C GLY A 117 -8.55 -2.12 10.21
N VAL A 118 -7.36 -1.68 10.60
CA VAL A 118 -6.80 -0.37 10.20
C VAL A 118 -6.56 -0.31 8.69
N ALA A 119 -6.00 -1.39 8.11
CA ALA A 119 -5.76 -1.47 6.66
C ALA A 119 -7.08 -1.44 5.87
N PHE A 120 -8.12 -2.08 6.36
CA PHE A 120 -9.45 -2.08 5.75
C PHE A 120 -10.08 -0.68 5.74
N ILE A 121 -10.04 0.02 6.89
CA ILE A 121 -10.52 1.40 6.99
C ILE A 121 -9.71 2.31 6.05
N GLY A 122 -8.39 2.16 6.03
CA GLY A 122 -7.51 2.90 5.12
C GLY A 122 -7.84 2.65 3.65
N ALA A 123 -8.10 1.41 3.26
CA ALA A 123 -8.47 1.05 1.89
C ALA A 123 -9.82 1.66 1.48
N ILE A 124 -10.82 1.70 2.38
CA ILE A 124 -12.11 2.34 2.13
C ILE A 124 -11.93 3.85 1.96
N CYS A 125 -11.28 4.52 2.91
CA CYS A 125 -11.04 5.97 2.84
C CYS A 125 -10.29 6.35 1.56
N PHE A 126 -9.27 5.57 1.21
CA PHE A 126 -8.50 5.78 0.00
C PHE A 126 -9.34 5.60 -1.27
N THR A 127 -10.14 4.54 -1.33
CA THR A 127 -11.05 4.28 -2.46
C THR A 127 -12.05 5.42 -2.63
N MET A 128 -12.62 5.92 -1.53
CA MET A 128 -13.55 7.06 -1.56
C MET A 128 -12.84 8.34 -2.03
N ALA A 129 -11.63 8.62 -1.57
CA ALA A 129 -10.86 9.79 -1.96
C ALA A 129 -10.49 9.79 -3.45
N VAL A 130 -10.12 8.63 -4.00
CA VAL A 130 -9.78 8.46 -5.42
C VAL A 130 -11.02 8.50 -6.30
N SER A 131 -12.15 7.93 -5.83
CA SER A 131 -13.43 7.91 -6.57
C SER A 131 -14.10 9.27 -6.65
N ASN A 132 -13.98 10.10 -5.61
CA ASN A 132 -14.68 11.39 -5.53
C ASN A 132 -14.03 12.51 -6.36
N LYS A 133 -12.84 12.28 -6.93
CA LYS A 133 -12.20 13.19 -7.90
C LYS A 133 -12.57 12.75 -9.32
N ARG A 134 -13.78 13.11 -9.77
CA ARG A 134 -14.20 13.16 -11.18
C ARG A 134 -13.78 14.45 -11.81
#